data_aef5e8ce67cabc85057aca1d951d45bf
#
_entry.id   aef5e8ce67cabc85057aca1d951d45bf
#
_cell.length_a   1.000
_cell.length_b   1.000
_cell.length_c   1.000
_cell.angle_alpha   90.00
_cell.angle_beta   90.00
_cell.angle_gamma   90.00
#
_symmetry.space_group_name_H-M   'P 1'
#
loop_
_entity.id
_entity.type
_entity.pdbx_description
1 polymer ?
#
loop_
_entity_poly.entity_id
_entity_poly.type
_entity_poly.pdbx_seq_one_letter_code
_entity_poly.pdbx_strand_id
1 'polypeptide(L)'
;MSSHNPALTYSMAAALSAMGVLHFAKPKPFESIIPPQLPGSARFYNLTSGAWEVVTGALLANPSTRPAGGLSALALLAAVWPANFYQAYRDLESGKASTGKKIYHAVRLPLQIPVMRYAWSLYAEKNAKRR
;
A
#
# COMPACT_ATOMS: atom_id res chain seq x y z
N MET A 1 -23.39 -12.65 7.79
CA MET A 1 -23.18 -11.60 6.78
C MET A 1 -21.87 -10.90 7.05
N SER A 2 -21.09 -10.66 6.01
CA SER A 2 -19.89 -9.82 6.13
C SER A 2 -20.32 -8.37 6.30
N SER A 3 -19.76 -7.68 7.29
CA SER A 3 -19.98 -6.24 7.48
C SER A 3 -19.23 -5.38 6.45
N HIS A 4 -18.39 -6.02 5.63
CA HIS A 4 -17.51 -5.34 4.69
C HIS A 4 -18.20 -5.10 3.35
N ASN A 5 -17.98 -3.91 2.81
CA ASN A 5 -18.46 -3.55 1.48
C ASN A 5 -17.63 -4.28 0.41
N PRO A 6 -18.23 -5.21 -0.38
CA PRO A 6 -17.48 -5.93 -1.41
C PRO A 6 -16.86 -5.01 -2.46
N ALA A 7 -17.56 -3.94 -2.84
CA ALA A 7 -17.06 -2.99 -3.82
C ALA A 7 -15.77 -2.31 -3.34
N LEU A 8 -15.70 -1.94 -2.07
CA LEU A 8 -14.50 -1.35 -1.48
C LEU A 8 -13.34 -2.35 -1.46
N THR A 9 -13.59 -3.61 -1.11
CA THR A 9 -12.57 -4.66 -1.10
C THR A 9 -12.04 -4.94 -2.51
N TYR A 10 -12.91 -5.06 -3.50
CA TYR A 10 -12.50 -5.26 -4.89
C TYR A 10 -11.77 -4.04 -5.45
N SER A 11 -12.17 -2.82 -5.09
CA SER A 11 -11.45 -1.61 -5.47
C SER A 11 -10.04 -1.59 -4.89
N MET A 12 -9.88 -1.98 -3.64
CA MET A 12 -8.58 -2.09 -2.98
C MET A 12 -7.72 -3.16 -3.66
N ALA A 13 -8.30 -4.32 -3.98
CA ALA A 13 -7.61 -5.39 -4.70
C ALA A 13 -7.12 -4.92 -6.08
N ALA A 14 -7.97 -4.24 -6.83
CA ALA A 14 -7.64 -3.70 -8.16
C ALA A 14 -6.54 -2.63 -8.07
N ALA A 15 -6.65 -1.71 -7.11
CA ALA A 15 -5.66 -0.65 -6.92
C ALA A 15 -4.27 -1.21 -6.55
N LEU A 16 -4.20 -2.17 -5.64
CA LEU A 16 -2.95 -2.82 -5.26
C LEU A 16 -2.36 -3.62 -6.42
N SER A 17 -3.18 -4.36 -7.15
CA SER A 17 -2.71 -5.13 -8.31
C SER A 17 -2.15 -4.22 -9.40
N ALA A 18 -2.86 -3.14 -9.73
CA ALA A 18 -2.42 -2.17 -10.73
C ALA A 18 -1.12 -1.48 -10.30
N MET A 19 -1.05 -1.05 -9.05
CA MET A 19 0.14 -0.40 -8.49
C MET A 19 1.34 -1.36 -8.47
N GLY A 20 1.12 -2.62 -8.09
CA GLY A 20 2.15 -3.65 -8.10
C GLY A 20 2.71 -3.89 -9.50
N VAL A 21 1.86 -3.95 -10.51
CA VAL A 21 2.27 -4.07 -11.92
C VAL A 21 3.10 -2.86 -12.35
N LEU A 22 2.71 -1.64 -11.93
CA LEU A 22 3.44 -0.42 -12.26
C LEU A 22 4.86 -0.43 -11.70
N HIS A 23 5.11 -1.05 -10.55
CA HIS A 23 6.47 -1.22 -10.00
C HIS A 23 7.41 -1.91 -10.99
N PHE A 24 6.89 -2.85 -11.78
CA PHE A 24 7.67 -3.56 -12.81
C PHE A 24 7.69 -2.79 -14.14
N ALA A 25 6.57 -2.19 -14.53
CA ALA A 25 6.44 -1.50 -15.82
C ALA A 25 7.15 -0.15 -15.85
N LYS A 26 7.13 0.58 -14.74
CA LYS A 26 7.74 1.91 -14.58
C LYS A 26 8.46 2.01 -13.23
N PRO A 27 9.63 1.35 -13.09
CA PRO A 27 10.31 1.23 -11.81
C PRO A 27 10.89 2.54 -11.28
N LYS A 28 11.35 3.45 -12.14
CA LYS A 28 12.11 4.65 -11.74
C LYS A 28 11.41 5.52 -10.70
N PRO A 29 10.12 5.90 -10.85
CA PRO A 29 9.46 6.70 -9.83
C PRO A 29 9.42 6.04 -8.44
N PHE A 30 9.25 4.72 -8.40
CA PHE A 30 9.22 3.98 -7.14
C PHE A 30 10.61 3.81 -6.52
N GLU A 31 11.62 3.57 -7.35
CA GLU A 31 13.01 3.47 -6.87
C GLU A 31 13.51 4.79 -6.29
N SER A 32 13.07 5.91 -6.87
CA SER A 32 13.49 7.25 -6.44
C SER A 32 13.04 7.63 -5.03
N ILE A 33 12.02 6.98 -4.50
CA ILE A 33 11.50 7.26 -3.14
C ILE A 33 12.05 6.32 -2.07
N ILE A 34 12.89 5.36 -2.45
CA ILE A 34 13.56 4.49 -1.48
C ILE A 34 14.71 5.26 -0.83
N PRO A 35 14.73 5.36 0.52
CA PRO A 35 15.82 6.05 1.20
C PRO A 35 17.16 5.40 0.90
N PRO A 36 18.18 6.20 0.50
CA PRO A 36 19.50 5.65 0.15
C PRO A 36 20.25 5.05 1.34
N GLN A 37 19.82 5.33 2.56
CA GLN A 37 20.40 4.80 3.78
C GLN A 37 20.04 3.32 4.03
N LEU A 38 19.03 2.79 3.33
CA LEU A 38 18.63 1.40 3.48
C LEU A 38 19.66 0.47 2.84
N PRO A 39 19.96 -0.68 3.49
CA PRO A 39 20.87 -1.66 2.92
C PRO A 39 20.27 -2.32 1.68
N GLY A 40 21.12 -2.65 0.72
CA GLY A 40 20.71 -3.24 -0.55
C GLY A 40 20.41 -2.20 -1.62
N SER A 41 19.70 -2.60 -2.67
CA SER A 41 19.41 -1.73 -3.81
C SER A 41 17.96 -1.23 -3.77
N ALA A 42 17.74 -0.01 -4.29
CA ALA A 42 16.39 0.53 -4.49
C ALA A 42 15.53 -0.40 -5.37
N ARG A 43 16.16 -1.01 -6.37
CA ARG A 43 15.49 -1.96 -7.26
C ARG A 43 14.95 -3.18 -6.50
N PHE A 44 15.73 -3.72 -5.56
CA PHE A 44 15.29 -4.85 -4.73
C PHE A 44 14.02 -4.49 -3.95
N TYR A 45 14.00 -3.35 -3.26
CA TYR A 45 12.83 -2.90 -2.52
C TYR A 45 11.64 -2.64 -3.43
N ASN A 46 11.86 -2.03 -4.58
CA ASN A 46 10.83 -1.75 -5.57
C ASN A 46 10.17 -3.04 -6.07
N LEU A 47 10.95 -3.99 -6.57
CA LEU A 47 10.42 -5.24 -7.14
C LEU A 47 9.77 -6.12 -6.08
N THR A 48 10.34 -6.20 -4.89
CA THR A 48 9.77 -6.95 -3.76
C THR A 48 8.42 -6.35 -3.35
N SER A 49 8.33 -5.04 -3.22
CA SER A 49 7.08 -4.35 -2.90
C SER A 49 6.03 -4.56 -3.99
N GLY A 50 6.41 -4.46 -5.25
CA GLY A 50 5.50 -4.69 -6.38
C GLY A 50 4.95 -6.11 -6.40
N ALA A 51 5.79 -7.11 -6.20
CA ALA A 51 5.37 -8.51 -6.11
C ALA A 51 4.42 -8.72 -4.92
N TRP A 52 4.75 -8.15 -3.78
CA TRP A 52 3.90 -8.21 -2.58
C TRP A 52 2.54 -7.57 -2.81
N GLU A 53 2.49 -6.43 -3.49
CA GLU A 53 1.23 -5.76 -3.84
C GLU A 53 0.35 -6.61 -4.76
N VAL A 54 0.91 -7.24 -5.79
CA VAL A 54 0.17 -8.11 -6.70
C VAL A 54 -0.39 -9.32 -5.95
N VAL A 55 0.42 -9.97 -5.12
CA VAL A 55 -0.03 -11.12 -4.31
C VAL A 55 -1.14 -10.69 -3.35
N THR A 56 -0.98 -9.55 -2.69
CA THR A 56 -1.99 -9.02 -1.77
C THR A 56 -3.30 -8.71 -2.50
N GLY A 57 -3.22 -8.10 -3.68
CA GLY A 57 -4.39 -7.85 -4.52
C GLY A 57 -5.13 -9.14 -4.87
N ALA A 58 -4.42 -10.19 -5.26
CA ALA A 58 -5.00 -11.50 -5.55
C ALA A 58 -5.68 -12.12 -4.31
N LEU A 59 -5.03 -12.05 -3.15
CA LEU A 59 -5.61 -12.54 -1.90
C LEU A 59 -6.90 -11.82 -1.52
N LEU A 60 -6.96 -10.51 -1.72
CA LEU A 60 -8.14 -9.69 -1.43
C LEU A 60 -9.30 -9.97 -2.40
N ALA A 61 -8.97 -10.23 -3.67
CA ALA A 61 -9.98 -10.50 -4.69
C ALA A 61 -10.76 -11.80 -4.44
N ASN A 62 -10.11 -12.81 -3.86
CA ASN A 62 -10.74 -14.09 -3.57
C ASN A 62 -11.35 -14.06 -2.16
N PRO A 63 -12.68 -14.24 -2.01
CA PRO A 63 -13.34 -14.23 -0.70
C PRO A 63 -12.74 -15.21 0.32
N SER A 64 -12.27 -16.38 -0.12
CA SER A 64 -11.70 -17.41 0.77
C SER A 64 -10.34 -17.00 1.36
N THR A 65 -9.55 -16.22 0.65
CA THR A 65 -8.22 -15.75 1.09
C THR A 65 -8.22 -14.30 1.57
N ARG A 66 -9.35 -13.64 1.50
CA ARG A 66 -9.48 -12.20 1.82
C ARG A 66 -8.98 -11.82 3.21
N PRO A 67 -9.22 -12.62 4.27
CA PRO A 67 -8.64 -12.29 5.58
C PRO A 67 -7.11 -12.29 5.60
N ALA A 68 -6.49 -13.25 4.92
CA ALA A 68 -5.03 -13.25 4.74
C ALA A 68 -4.57 -12.05 3.91
N GLY A 69 -5.35 -11.68 2.89
CA GLY A 69 -5.13 -10.47 2.09
C GLY A 69 -5.20 -9.20 2.93
N GLY A 70 -6.12 -9.11 3.86
CA GLY A 70 -6.24 -7.99 4.79
C GLY A 70 -5.01 -7.85 5.67
N LEU A 71 -4.55 -8.94 6.26
CA LEU A 71 -3.33 -8.93 7.08
C LEU A 71 -2.09 -8.57 6.24
N SER A 72 -1.98 -9.14 5.04
CA SER A 72 -0.91 -8.81 4.10
C SER A 72 -0.93 -7.34 3.69
N ALA A 73 -2.10 -6.78 3.40
CA ALA A 73 -2.26 -5.37 3.06
C ALA A 73 -1.84 -4.45 4.22
N LEU A 74 -2.23 -4.78 5.45
CA LEU A 74 -1.82 -4.03 6.63
C LEU A 74 -0.30 -4.01 6.77
N ALA A 75 0.34 -5.16 6.67
CA ALA A 75 1.79 -5.28 6.79
C ALA A 75 2.52 -4.53 5.66
N LEU A 76 2.02 -4.67 4.42
CA LEU A 76 2.56 -3.98 3.26
C LEU A 76 2.46 -2.45 3.41
N LEU A 77 1.29 -1.95 3.76
CA LEU A 77 1.05 -0.51 3.93
C LEU A 77 1.92 0.08 5.05
N ALA A 78 2.08 -0.66 6.15
CA ALA A 78 2.99 -0.25 7.22
C ALA A 78 4.45 -0.22 6.76
N ALA A 79 4.87 -1.21 5.97
CA ALA A 79 6.24 -1.33 5.47
C ALA A 79 6.61 -0.22 4.47
N VAL A 80 5.66 0.20 3.61
CA VAL A 80 5.92 1.24 2.59
C VAL A 80 5.66 2.67 3.11
N TRP A 81 5.01 2.82 4.25
CA TRP A 81 4.68 4.14 4.81
C TRP A 81 5.92 5.02 5.03
N PRO A 82 7.05 4.50 5.57
CA PRO A 82 8.28 5.29 5.68
C PRO A 82 8.76 5.86 4.34
N ALA A 83 8.67 5.08 3.26
CA ALA A 83 9.04 5.56 1.92
C ALA A 83 8.12 6.71 1.46
N ASN A 84 6.84 6.64 1.79
CA ASN A 84 5.87 7.70 1.50
C ASN A 84 6.19 8.99 2.27
N PHE A 85 6.58 8.90 3.54
CA PHE A 85 7.05 10.05 4.32
C PHE A 85 8.34 10.62 3.74
N TYR A 86 9.27 9.76 3.36
CA TYR A 86 10.52 10.18 2.74
C TYR A 86 10.29 10.93 1.42
N GLN A 87 9.38 10.45 0.59
CA GLN A 87 9.00 11.14 -0.63
C GLN A 87 8.42 12.54 -0.34
N ALA A 88 7.49 12.61 0.62
CA ALA A 88 6.90 13.89 1.01
C ALA A 88 7.96 14.87 1.53
N TYR A 89 8.86 14.39 2.37
CA TYR A 89 9.97 15.19 2.89
C TYR A 89 10.84 15.76 1.77
N ARG A 90 11.28 14.90 0.84
CA ARG A 90 12.11 15.33 -0.30
C ARG A 90 11.41 16.36 -1.18
N ASP A 91 10.16 16.12 -1.50
CA ASP A 91 9.40 17.02 -2.36
C ASP A 91 9.20 18.38 -1.71
N LEU A 92 8.94 18.43 -0.40
CA LEU A 92 8.77 19.66 0.34
C LEU A 92 10.11 20.40 0.53
N GLU A 93 11.18 19.67 0.84
CA GLU A 93 12.51 20.25 1.05
C GLU A 93 13.07 20.87 -0.22
N SER A 94 12.77 20.32 -1.39
CA SER A 94 13.25 20.82 -2.67
C SER A 94 12.79 22.26 -3.00
N GLY A 95 11.73 22.73 -2.34
CA GLY A 95 11.10 24.01 -2.62
C GLY A 95 10.40 24.11 -3.98
N LYS A 96 10.43 23.03 -4.77
CA LYS A 96 9.85 22.96 -6.12
C LYS A 96 8.51 22.27 -6.19
N ALA A 97 8.00 21.76 -5.06
CA ALA A 97 6.72 21.07 -5.04
C ALA A 97 5.58 22.03 -5.37
N SER A 98 4.74 21.64 -6.33
CA SER A 98 3.51 22.37 -6.65
C SER A 98 2.51 22.30 -5.48
N THR A 99 1.55 23.23 -5.46
CA THR A 99 0.44 23.19 -4.48
C THR A 99 -0.30 21.87 -4.55
N GLY A 100 -0.57 21.37 -5.77
CA GLY A 100 -1.21 20.05 -5.95
C GLY A 100 -0.42 18.90 -5.33
N LYS A 101 0.91 18.92 -5.46
CA LYS A 101 1.79 17.91 -4.87
C LYS A 101 1.78 17.96 -3.34
N LYS A 102 1.78 19.15 -2.76
CA LYS A 102 1.67 19.36 -1.31
C LYS A 102 0.34 18.83 -0.77
N ILE A 103 -0.77 19.12 -1.46
CA ILE A 103 -2.10 18.60 -1.12
C ILE A 103 -2.12 17.07 -1.21
N TYR A 104 -1.53 16.51 -2.27
CA TYR A 104 -1.43 15.07 -2.46
C TYR A 104 -0.77 14.38 -1.27
N HIS A 105 0.37 14.88 -0.79
CA HIS A 105 1.04 14.32 0.38
C HIS A 105 0.24 14.52 1.67
N ALA A 106 -0.36 15.70 1.84
CA ALA A 106 -1.17 16.01 3.02
C ALA A 106 -2.41 15.10 3.15
N VAL A 107 -2.98 14.67 2.04
CA VAL A 107 -4.11 13.74 2.01
C VAL A 107 -3.65 12.29 2.09
N ARG A 108 -2.66 11.92 1.30
CA ARG A 108 -2.18 10.54 1.16
C ARG A 108 -1.67 9.94 2.46
N LEU A 109 -0.85 10.69 3.21
CA LEU A 109 -0.22 10.17 4.42
C LEU A 109 -1.26 9.83 5.52
N PRO A 110 -2.20 10.75 5.89
CA PRO A 110 -3.23 10.40 6.86
C PRO A 110 -4.26 9.40 6.33
N LEU A 111 -4.58 9.43 5.03
CA LEU A 111 -5.54 8.52 4.41
C LEU A 111 -5.13 7.05 4.57
N GLN A 112 -3.85 6.78 4.68
CA GLN A 112 -3.34 5.43 4.89
C GLN A 112 -3.85 4.81 6.19
N ILE A 113 -4.13 5.62 7.22
CA ILE A 113 -4.63 5.13 8.52
C ILE A 113 -6.00 4.44 8.36
N PRO A 114 -7.05 5.05 7.78
CA PRO A 114 -8.32 4.35 7.59
C PRO A 114 -8.20 3.15 6.65
N VAL A 115 -7.34 3.20 5.65
CA VAL A 115 -7.11 2.05 4.76
C VAL A 115 -6.47 0.88 5.53
N MET A 116 -5.50 1.15 6.38
CA MET A 116 -4.89 0.13 7.25
C MET A 116 -5.89 -0.45 8.25
N ARG A 117 -6.76 0.38 8.82
CA ARG A 117 -7.83 -0.08 9.72
C ARG A 117 -8.82 -0.99 8.99
N TYR A 118 -9.17 -0.65 7.77
CA TYR A 118 -10.03 -1.50 6.94
C TYR A 118 -9.37 -2.84 6.65
N ALA A 119 -8.11 -2.84 6.27
CA ALA A 119 -7.33 -4.06 6.03
C ALA A 119 -7.30 -4.96 7.28
N TRP A 120 -7.06 -4.37 8.45
CA TRP A 120 -7.12 -5.08 9.72
C TRP A 120 -8.50 -5.70 9.98
N SER A 121 -9.58 -4.97 9.69
CA SER A 121 -10.93 -5.45 9.92
C SER A 121 -11.27 -6.69 9.09
N LEU A 122 -10.74 -6.80 7.88
CA LEU A 122 -10.93 -7.99 7.03
C LEU A 122 -10.34 -9.25 7.66
N TYR A 123 -9.22 -9.11 8.34
CA TYR A 123 -8.56 -10.20 9.06
C TYR A 123 -9.27 -10.51 10.39
N ALA A 124 -9.56 -9.48 11.18
CA ALA A 124 -10.10 -9.61 12.52
C ALA A 124 -11.50 -10.22 12.54
N GLU A 125 -12.36 -9.88 11.57
CA GLU A 125 -13.72 -10.41 11.50
C GLU A 125 -13.77 -11.94 11.39
N LYS A 126 -12.89 -12.53 10.58
CA LYS A 126 -12.81 -13.98 10.46
C LYS A 126 -12.43 -14.65 11.79
N ASN A 127 -11.48 -14.07 12.49
CA ASN A 127 -11.00 -14.62 13.75
C ASN A 127 -12.05 -14.49 14.88
N ALA A 128 -12.84 -13.43 14.86
CA ALA A 128 -13.94 -13.27 15.81
C ALA A 128 -15.04 -14.34 15.62
N LYS A 129 -15.32 -14.73 14.38
CA LYS A 129 -16.31 -15.77 14.06
C LYS A 129 -15.86 -17.21 14.39
N ARG A 130 -14.56 -17.41 14.67
CA ARG A 130 -14.01 -18.71 15.05
C ARG A 130 -13.98 -18.97 16.56
N ARG A 131 -14.26 -17.95 17.36
CA ARG A 131 -14.35 -18.04 18.82
C ARG A 131 -15.78 -18.16 19.30
#